data_624cce2afd84baf2f6af40d070e967b6
#
_entry.id   624cce2afd84baf2f6af40d070e967b6
#
_cell.length_a   1.000
_cell.length_b   1.000
_cell.length_c   1.000
_cell.angle_alpha   90.00
_cell.angle_beta   90.00
_cell.angle_gamma   90.00
#
_symmetry.space_group_name_H-M   'P 1'
#
loop_
_entity.id
_entity.type
_entity.pdbx_description
1 polymer ?
#
loop_
_entity_poly.entity_id
_entity_poly.type
_entity_poly.pdbx_seq_one_letter_code
_entity_poly.pdbx_strand_id
1 'polypeptide(L)'
;MVNDRKELIAVTQGGSRSATLLSFFIDVSEVRTVMNAYYKSHKDYLGAIARELHVEYKKVVDAGFVLQIDAPDLAMERVLLYQDMSDADFAKVVEQHVAALNRALQGLPPDRVRLHVCWGNWEGPHKYDVAMEVILPALYQANVGALGLEFANPRRQHETAALNKHKLPPHMLMIAGVIDSKSNFIEHPEVVAQRIEAVVAAVGDRERVMAGVDCGFGTLVGWEWVTEDVVWDKLKTLRAGADIASARLWGKQRAA
;
A
#
# COMPACT_ATOMS: atom_id res chain seq x y z
N MET A 1 -20.11 8.39 1.95
CA MET A 1 -21.01 7.26 1.76
C MET A 1 -20.64 6.61 0.45
N VAL A 2 -19.92 5.50 0.51
CA VAL A 2 -19.58 4.69 -0.66
C VAL A 2 -20.72 3.68 -0.77
N ASN A 3 -21.70 3.98 -1.56
CA ASN A 3 -22.87 3.11 -1.73
C ASN A 3 -22.95 2.49 -3.12
N ASP A 4 -21.82 2.34 -3.80
CA ASP A 4 -21.72 1.56 -5.02
C ASP A 4 -20.43 0.71 -5.02
N ARG A 5 -20.44 -0.31 -4.15
CA ARG A 5 -19.40 -1.33 -4.06
C ARG A 5 -19.41 -2.33 -5.23
N LYS A 6 -20.05 -2.00 -6.33
CA LYS A 6 -20.23 -2.90 -7.48
C LYS A 6 -19.22 -2.70 -8.61
N GLU A 7 -18.24 -1.84 -8.40
CA GLU A 7 -17.24 -1.52 -9.41
C GLU A 7 -15.84 -1.68 -8.84
N LEU A 8 -14.98 -2.40 -9.54
CA LEU A 8 -13.54 -2.29 -9.38
C LEU A 8 -13.17 -0.84 -9.74
N ILE A 9 -13.03 0.00 -8.73
CA ILE A 9 -12.69 1.40 -8.94
C ILE A 9 -11.19 1.45 -9.12
N ALA A 10 -10.74 1.83 -10.31
CA ALA A 10 -9.40 2.37 -10.45
C ALA A 10 -9.31 3.61 -9.54
N VAL A 11 -8.44 3.59 -8.54
CA VAL A 11 -8.35 4.60 -7.46
C VAL A 11 -7.92 5.98 -7.98
N THR A 12 -7.83 6.17 -9.28
CA THR A 12 -7.27 7.38 -9.87
C THR A 12 -8.21 8.58 -9.93
N GLN A 13 -9.53 8.44 -9.85
CA GLN A 13 -10.44 9.60 -9.89
C GLN A 13 -11.89 9.23 -9.60
N GLY A 14 -12.26 9.01 -8.43
CA GLY A 14 -13.69 8.92 -8.11
C GLY A 14 -13.98 9.69 -6.85
N GLY A 15 -14.61 10.79 -6.94
CA GLY A 15 -15.43 11.50 -5.95
C GLY A 15 -15.05 11.53 -4.45
N SER A 16 -14.14 10.75 -3.97
CA SER A 16 -13.64 10.83 -2.60
C SER A 16 -12.36 11.67 -2.57
N ARG A 17 -12.40 12.76 -1.83
CA ARG A 17 -11.19 13.53 -1.54
C ARG A 17 -10.27 12.66 -0.67
N SER A 18 -9.05 12.39 -1.13
CA SER A 18 -8.04 11.71 -0.35
C SER A 18 -6.84 12.63 -0.14
N ALA A 19 -6.28 12.61 1.06
CA ALA A 19 -4.99 13.21 1.37
C ALA A 19 -4.01 12.09 1.68
N THR A 20 -2.87 12.10 1.02
CA THR A 20 -1.77 11.18 1.31
C THR A 20 -0.83 11.86 2.29
N LEU A 21 -0.64 11.25 3.43
CA LEU A 21 0.39 11.63 4.38
C LEU A 21 1.41 10.50 4.45
N LEU A 22 2.67 10.85 4.25
CA LEU A 22 3.79 9.94 4.46
C LEU A 22 3.96 9.71 5.96
N SER A 23 3.77 8.49 6.41
CA SER A 23 4.13 8.12 7.77
C SER A 23 5.58 7.62 7.77
N PHE A 24 6.51 8.53 7.88
CA PHE A 24 7.90 8.16 8.15
C PHE A 24 8.05 7.72 9.60
N PHE A 25 7.51 6.57 9.97
CA PHE A 25 7.78 6.05 11.31
C PHE A 25 9.25 5.68 11.47
N ILE A 26 9.96 5.43 10.36
CA ILE A 26 11.33 4.95 10.43
C ILE A 26 12.27 5.58 9.42
N ASP A 27 11.90 5.78 8.19
CA ASP A 27 12.85 6.15 7.14
C ASP A 27 13.67 7.40 7.49
N VAL A 28 13.06 8.38 8.12
CA VAL A 28 13.80 9.52 8.67
C VAL A 28 14.31 9.23 10.07
N SER A 29 13.70 8.29 10.80
CA SER A 29 14.06 8.05 12.17
C SER A 29 15.18 7.07 12.31
N GLU A 30 15.31 6.02 11.50
CA GLU A 30 16.39 5.04 11.72
C GLU A 30 17.69 5.38 11.03
N VAL A 31 17.69 5.99 9.87
CA VAL A 31 18.90 6.69 9.42
C VAL A 31 19.30 7.77 10.43
N ARG A 32 18.36 8.20 11.28
CA ARG A 32 18.57 9.18 12.36
C ARG A 32 18.28 8.65 13.76
N THR A 33 17.84 7.43 14.00
CA THR A 33 17.75 6.83 15.34
C THR A 33 19.12 6.52 15.90
N VAL A 34 20.10 6.36 15.06
CA VAL A 34 21.50 6.53 15.46
C VAL A 34 21.71 7.91 16.14
N MET A 35 20.80 8.86 15.92
CA MET A 35 20.85 10.22 16.45
C MET A 35 19.75 10.51 17.49
N ASN A 36 18.98 9.51 17.95
CA ASN A 36 18.06 9.70 19.06
C ASN A 36 18.84 9.91 20.36
N ALA A 37 19.17 11.17 20.64
CA ALA A 37 19.84 11.58 21.88
C ALA A 37 18.84 12.01 22.97
N TYR A 38 17.53 12.06 22.67
CA TYR A 38 16.53 12.61 23.56
C TYR A 38 15.69 11.54 24.29
N TYR A 39 15.16 10.57 23.55
CA TYR A 39 14.30 9.52 24.14
C TYR A 39 15.13 8.37 24.69
N LYS A 40 14.70 7.82 25.86
CA LYS A 40 15.41 6.75 26.55
C LYS A 40 15.35 5.40 25.84
N SER A 41 14.34 5.21 24.99
CA SER A 41 14.15 3.98 24.22
C SER A 41 13.53 4.27 22.85
N HIS A 42 13.70 3.34 21.90
CA HIS A 42 13.03 3.36 20.61
C HIS A 42 11.49 3.37 20.77
N LYS A 43 10.98 2.61 21.72
CA LYS A 43 9.54 2.58 22.04
C LYS A 43 9.00 3.96 22.48
N ASP A 44 9.75 4.70 23.28
CA ASP A 44 9.35 6.05 23.72
C ASP A 44 9.37 7.02 22.55
N TYR A 45 10.36 6.90 21.66
CA TYR A 45 10.49 7.66 20.44
C TYR A 45 9.30 7.42 19.49
N LEU A 46 9.02 6.16 19.15
CA LEU A 46 7.84 5.80 18.34
C LEU A 46 6.53 6.29 18.97
N GLY A 47 6.43 6.22 20.32
CA GLY A 47 5.29 6.73 21.04
C GLY A 47 5.12 8.25 20.93
N ALA A 48 6.21 8.99 20.88
CA ALA A 48 6.17 10.44 20.68
C ALA A 48 5.74 10.79 19.24
N ILE A 49 6.32 10.15 18.24
CA ILE A 49 5.93 10.32 16.82
C ILE A 49 4.44 10.00 16.65
N ALA A 50 3.97 8.88 17.19
CA ALA A 50 2.57 8.47 17.08
C ALA A 50 1.60 9.52 17.64
N ARG A 51 1.96 10.21 18.73
CA ARG A 51 1.12 11.28 19.29
C ARG A 51 1.02 12.49 18.36
N GLU A 52 2.13 12.90 17.77
CA GLU A 52 2.14 14.07 16.88
C GLU A 52 1.41 13.75 15.56
N LEU A 53 1.67 12.58 14.98
CA LEU A 53 0.97 12.14 13.77
C LEU A 53 -0.53 11.96 13.99
N HIS A 54 -0.97 11.56 15.18
CA HIS A 54 -2.39 11.49 15.52
C HIS A 54 -3.09 12.84 15.30
N VAL A 55 -2.44 13.94 15.66
CA VAL A 55 -3.00 15.29 15.48
C VAL A 55 -3.19 15.63 14.00
N GLU A 56 -2.23 15.27 13.17
CA GLU A 56 -2.32 15.49 11.71
C GLU A 56 -3.37 14.57 11.08
N TYR A 57 -3.33 13.28 11.37
CA TYR A 57 -4.27 12.29 10.84
C TYR A 57 -5.71 12.64 11.16
N LYS A 58 -5.94 13.05 12.42
CA LYS A 58 -7.26 13.49 12.85
C LYS A 58 -7.75 14.70 12.05
N LYS A 59 -6.91 15.70 11.81
CA LYS A 59 -7.27 16.89 11.01
C LYS A 59 -7.67 16.53 9.59
N VAL A 60 -6.96 15.58 8.95
CA VAL A 60 -7.29 15.10 7.59
C VAL A 60 -8.67 14.44 7.57
N VAL A 61 -8.92 13.54 8.52
CA VAL A 61 -10.18 12.81 8.61
C VAL A 61 -11.34 13.75 8.98
N ASP A 62 -11.15 14.66 9.95
CA ASP A 62 -12.16 15.66 10.35
C ASP A 62 -12.50 16.61 9.20
N ALA A 63 -11.55 16.90 8.32
CA ALA A 63 -11.79 17.70 7.11
C ALA A 63 -12.58 16.94 6.01
N GLY A 64 -12.97 15.68 6.26
CA GLY A 64 -13.76 14.87 5.35
C GLY A 64 -12.96 14.10 4.30
N PHE A 65 -11.64 14.09 4.39
CA PHE A 65 -10.79 13.31 3.48
C PHE A 65 -10.66 11.84 3.92
N VAL A 66 -10.29 10.99 2.98
CA VAL A 66 -9.73 9.66 3.28
C VAL A 66 -8.23 9.84 3.47
N LEU A 67 -7.74 9.45 4.63
CA LEU A 67 -6.31 9.44 4.93
C LEU A 67 -5.66 8.25 4.23
N GLN A 68 -4.63 8.50 3.43
CA GLN A 68 -3.71 7.45 2.99
C GLN A 68 -2.38 7.61 3.69
N ILE A 69 -1.93 6.56 4.33
CA ILE A 69 -0.63 6.47 4.99
C ILE A 69 0.29 5.67 4.09
N ASP A 70 1.44 6.24 3.76
CA ASP A 70 2.51 5.55 3.07
C ASP A 70 3.53 5.10 4.12
N ALA A 71 3.74 3.79 4.23
CA ALA A 71 4.56 3.17 5.26
C ALA A 71 5.64 2.25 4.65
N PRO A 72 6.68 2.84 4.03
CA PRO A 72 7.80 2.08 3.47
C PRO A 72 8.58 1.31 4.54
N ASP A 73 8.58 1.80 5.76
CA ASP A 73 9.21 1.19 6.93
C ASP A 73 8.74 -0.26 7.20
N LEU A 74 7.50 -0.58 6.83
CA LEU A 74 6.96 -1.93 7.07
C LEU A 74 7.51 -3.01 6.13
N ALA A 75 8.20 -2.62 5.04
CA ALA A 75 8.80 -3.55 4.09
C ALA A 75 10.19 -3.12 3.61
N MET A 76 10.36 -1.86 3.13
CA MET A 76 11.61 -1.37 2.55
C MET A 76 12.77 -1.36 3.56
N GLU A 77 12.50 -1.12 4.82
CA GLU A 77 13.51 -1.11 5.88
C GLU A 77 14.28 -2.43 6.01
N ARG A 78 13.68 -3.55 5.59
CA ARG A 78 14.39 -4.83 5.49
C ARG A 78 15.68 -4.72 4.68
N VAL A 79 15.62 -3.95 3.59
CA VAL A 79 16.77 -3.73 2.69
C VAL A 79 17.74 -2.69 3.25
N LEU A 80 17.24 -1.66 3.91
CA LEU A 80 18.05 -0.51 4.33
C LEU A 80 18.79 -0.77 5.65
N LEU A 81 18.12 -1.36 6.63
CA LEU A 81 18.62 -1.41 8.02
C LEU A 81 18.70 -2.82 8.60
N TYR A 82 17.92 -3.76 8.08
CA TYR A 82 17.75 -5.07 8.68
C TYR A 82 18.19 -6.23 7.77
N GLN A 83 19.14 -6.02 6.87
CA GLN A 83 19.58 -7.02 5.89
C GLN A 83 20.03 -8.34 6.53
N ASP A 84 20.71 -8.27 7.67
CA ASP A 84 21.25 -9.43 8.39
C ASP A 84 20.27 -10.02 9.42
N MET A 85 19.09 -9.42 9.56
CA MET A 85 18.07 -9.87 10.51
C MET A 85 17.34 -11.10 9.96
N SER A 86 16.93 -12.03 10.82
CA SER A 86 16.04 -13.11 10.41
C SER A 86 14.65 -12.56 10.03
N ASP A 87 13.92 -13.25 9.15
CA ASP A 87 12.55 -12.86 8.79
C ASP A 87 11.62 -12.83 10.00
N ALA A 88 11.80 -13.78 10.94
CA ALA A 88 11.02 -13.83 12.17
C ALA A 88 11.29 -12.63 13.10
N ASP A 89 12.50 -12.12 13.13
CA ASP A 89 12.83 -10.95 13.94
C ASP A 89 12.40 -9.66 13.25
N PHE A 90 12.53 -9.58 11.92
CA PHE A 90 11.99 -8.46 11.16
C PHE A 90 10.46 -8.37 11.29
N ALA A 91 9.74 -9.48 11.27
CA ALA A 91 8.30 -9.49 11.52
C ALA A 91 7.93 -8.84 12.88
N LYS A 92 8.75 -9.05 13.93
CA LYS A 92 8.54 -8.37 15.23
C LYS A 92 8.76 -6.85 15.15
N VAL A 93 9.69 -6.40 14.31
CA VAL A 93 9.88 -4.96 14.04
C VAL A 93 8.61 -4.41 13.40
N VAL A 94 8.09 -5.08 12.36
CA VAL A 94 6.85 -4.68 11.70
C VAL A 94 5.67 -4.64 12.67
N GLU A 95 5.56 -5.63 13.57
CA GLU A 95 4.53 -5.62 14.64
C GLU A 95 4.63 -4.40 15.56
N GLN A 96 5.85 -4.00 15.93
CA GLN A 96 6.07 -2.82 16.76
C GLN A 96 5.66 -1.52 16.03
N HIS A 97 5.96 -1.42 14.74
CA HIS A 97 5.59 -0.27 13.92
C HIS A 97 4.08 -0.20 13.69
N VAL A 98 3.43 -1.32 13.39
CA VAL A 98 1.96 -1.39 13.29
C VAL A 98 1.31 -1.03 14.63
N ALA A 99 1.87 -1.45 15.75
CA ALA A 99 1.38 -1.04 17.07
C ALA A 99 1.53 0.46 17.32
N ALA A 100 2.61 1.08 16.83
CA ALA A 100 2.79 2.54 16.89
C ALA A 100 1.81 3.27 15.96
N LEU A 101 1.62 2.76 14.73
CA LEU A 101 0.62 3.26 13.79
C LEU A 101 -0.78 3.22 14.39
N ASN A 102 -1.18 2.10 14.99
CA ASN A 102 -2.48 1.96 15.65
C ASN A 102 -2.69 2.98 16.78
N ARG A 103 -1.62 3.37 17.49
CA ARG A 103 -1.70 4.47 18.47
C ARG A 103 -1.96 5.82 17.78
N ALA A 104 -1.31 6.07 16.64
CA ALA A 104 -1.57 7.29 15.86
C ALA A 104 -3.00 7.31 15.28
N LEU A 105 -3.58 6.15 15.00
CA LEU A 105 -4.94 5.99 14.46
C LEU A 105 -6.03 5.89 15.54
N GLN A 106 -5.69 6.00 16.83
CA GLN A 106 -6.66 5.82 17.91
C GLN A 106 -7.88 6.74 17.75
N GLY A 107 -9.08 6.14 17.74
CA GLY A 107 -10.35 6.89 17.61
C GLY A 107 -10.70 7.35 16.21
N LEU A 108 -9.86 7.10 15.19
CA LEU A 108 -10.19 7.35 13.81
C LEU A 108 -11.00 6.16 13.22
N PRO A 109 -12.04 6.43 12.41
CA PRO A 109 -12.80 5.37 11.76
C PRO A 109 -11.94 4.65 10.71
N PRO A 110 -11.78 3.31 10.78
CA PRO A 110 -10.90 2.57 9.87
C PRO A 110 -11.27 2.71 8.40
N ASP A 111 -12.54 2.84 8.07
CA ASP A 111 -13.05 3.03 6.70
C ASP A 111 -12.64 4.38 6.08
N ARG A 112 -12.06 5.27 6.87
CA ARG A 112 -11.49 6.55 6.44
C ARG A 112 -9.97 6.51 6.31
N VAL A 113 -9.34 5.35 6.52
CA VAL A 113 -7.89 5.18 6.50
C VAL A 113 -7.47 4.08 5.53
N ARG A 114 -6.48 4.36 4.69
CA ARG A 114 -5.79 3.41 3.82
C ARG A 114 -4.31 3.34 4.20
N LEU A 115 -3.75 2.15 4.20
CA LEU A 115 -2.33 1.91 4.41
C LEU A 115 -1.71 1.42 3.11
N HIS A 116 -0.68 2.10 2.62
CA HIS A 116 0.17 1.62 1.52
C HIS A 116 1.48 1.12 2.10
N VAL A 117 1.90 -0.07 1.69
CA VAL A 117 3.18 -0.68 2.08
C VAL A 117 4.05 -0.82 0.84
N CYS A 118 5.25 -0.25 0.90
CA CYS A 118 6.17 -0.14 -0.22
C CYS A 118 7.46 -0.91 0.07
N TRP A 119 7.96 -1.66 -0.92
CA TRP A 119 9.27 -2.33 -0.87
C TRP A 119 10.41 -1.46 -1.44
N GLY A 120 10.15 -0.20 -1.68
CA GLY A 120 11.09 0.73 -2.30
C GLY A 120 10.76 0.99 -3.78
N ASN A 121 10.40 2.23 -4.06
CA ASN A 121 10.01 2.68 -5.41
C ASN A 121 11.24 3.14 -6.21
N TRP A 122 12.15 2.21 -6.47
CA TRP A 122 13.36 2.43 -7.26
C TRP A 122 13.67 1.20 -8.14
N GLU A 123 14.31 1.41 -9.28
CA GLU A 123 14.74 0.33 -10.15
C GLU A 123 16.11 -0.17 -9.72
N GLY A 124 16.15 -1.38 -9.19
CA GLY A 124 17.38 -1.98 -8.72
C GLY A 124 17.22 -3.46 -8.36
N PRO A 125 18.30 -4.12 -7.90
CA PRO A 125 18.32 -5.58 -7.72
C PRO A 125 17.44 -6.12 -6.59
N HIS A 126 17.10 -5.33 -5.57
CA HIS A 126 16.19 -5.70 -4.48
C HIS A 126 16.42 -7.10 -3.88
N LYS A 127 17.67 -7.45 -3.60
CA LYS A 127 18.06 -8.82 -3.20
C LYS A 127 17.57 -9.23 -1.81
N TYR A 128 17.31 -8.25 -0.95
CA TYR A 128 17.05 -8.47 0.48
C TYR A 128 15.60 -8.15 0.85
N ASP A 129 14.73 -8.00 -0.13
CA ASP A 129 13.33 -7.75 0.10
C ASP A 129 12.70 -8.83 0.98
N VAL A 130 11.91 -8.44 1.95
CA VAL A 130 11.10 -9.38 2.73
C VAL A 130 9.96 -9.92 1.88
N ALA A 131 9.67 -11.22 2.00
CA ALA A 131 8.49 -11.81 1.37
C ALA A 131 7.20 -11.25 2.02
N MET A 132 6.18 -11.00 1.21
CA MET A 132 4.88 -10.51 1.69
C MET A 132 4.29 -11.42 2.77
N GLU A 133 4.43 -12.73 2.60
CA GLU A 133 3.96 -13.73 3.55
C GLU A 133 4.46 -13.51 4.98
N VAL A 134 5.69 -13.02 5.14
CA VAL A 134 6.33 -12.79 6.44
C VAL A 134 5.68 -11.64 7.20
N ILE A 135 5.31 -10.58 6.49
CA ILE A 135 4.80 -9.35 7.11
C ILE A 135 3.27 -9.24 7.14
N LEU A 136 2.55 -9.98 6.28
CA LEU A 136 1.08 -9.92 6.21
C LEU A 136 0.38 -10.11 7.57
N PRO A 137 0.78 -11.06 8.44
CA PRO A 137 0.14 -11.22 9.74
C PRO A 137 0.20 -9.98 10.62
N ALA A 138 1.31 -9.24 10.55
CA ALA A 138 1.46 -7.97 11.27
C ALA A 138 0.66 -6.84 10.60
N LEU A 139 0.70 -6.73 9.26
CA LEU A 139 -0.05 -5.73 8.51
C LEU A 139 -1.56 -5.84 8.74
N TYR A 140 -2.08 -7.05 8.88
CA TYR A 140 -3.50 -7.29 9.16
C TYR A 140 -3.96 -6.85 10.56
N GLN A 141 -3.03 -6.52 11.45
CA GLN A 141 -3.33 -5.91 12.75
C GLN A 141 -3.48 -4.38 12.67
N ALA A 142 -3.18 -3.76 11.53
CA ALA A 142 -3.37 -2.33 11.35
C ALA A 142 -4.86 -1.96 11.37
N ASN A 143 -5.19 -0.91 12.13
CA ASN A 143 -6.56 -0.42 12.25
C ASN A 143 -6.96 0.47 11.06
N VAL A 144 -7.02 -0.13 9.88
CA VAL A 144 -7.30 0.53 8.59
C VAL A 144 -8.39 -0.21 7.81
N GLY A 145 -9.12 0.51 6.97
CA GLY A 145 -10.17 -0.07 6.13
C GLY A 145 -9.65 -0.61 4.79
N ALA A 146 -8.44 -0.23 4.37
CA ALA A 146 -7.85 -0.74 3.14
C ALA A 146 -6.33 -0.87 3.25
N LEU A 147 -5.80 -1.92 2.61
CA LEU A 147 -4.38 -2.20 2.52
C LEU A 147 -3.94 -2.21 1.06
N GLY A 148 -2.97 -1.36 0.71
CA GLY A 148 -2.38 -1.26 -0.62
C GLY A 148 -1.06 -2.02 -0.69
N LEU A 149 -0.94 -2.97 -1.63
CA LEU A 149 0.23 -3.83 -1.81
C LEU A 149 0.61 -3.94 -3.29
N GLU A 150 1.90 -4.19 -3.56
CA GLU A 150 2.47 -4.33 -4.90
C GLU A 150 2.22 -5.73 -5.48
N PHE A 151 1.67 -5.82 -6.71
CA PHE A 151 1.48 -7.08 -7.45
C PHE A 151 1.82 -6.95 -8.95
N ALA A 152 2.24 -5.78 -9.41
CA ALA A 152 2.57 -5.58 -10.82
C ALA A 152 4.03 -5.87 -11.13
N ASN A 153 4.95 -5.52 -10.24
CA ASN A 153 6.36 -5.79 -10.45
C ASN A 153 6.62 -7.31 -10.54
N PRO A 154 7.41 -7.80 -11.52
CA PRO A 154 7.69 -9.22 -11.68
C PRO A 154 8.22 -9.92 -10.41
N ARG A 155 8.85 -9.18 -9.51
CA ARG A 155 9.32 -9.72 -8.21
C ARG A 155 8.19 -9.98 -7.22
N ARG A 156 7.02 -9.32 -7.37
CA ARG A 156 5.89 -9.37 -6.44
C ARG A 156 4.68 -10.12 -7.00
N GLN A 157 4.56 -10.22 -8.31
CA GLN A 157 3.37 -10.80 -8.95
C GLN A 157 3.00 -12.21 -8.42
N HIS A 158 3.99 -13.02 -8.06
CA HIS A 158 3.78 -14.36 -7.50
C HIS A 158 3.26 -14.32 -6.05
N GLU A 159 3.39 -13.22 -5.34
CA GLU A 159 3.04 -13.10 -3.92
C GLU A 159 1.52 -13.00 -3.67
N THR A 160 0.70 -12.97 -4.72
CA THR A 160 -0.74 -13.26 -4.59
C THR A 160 -1.00 -14.59 -3.86
N ALA A 161 -0.07 -15.53 -3.94
CA ALA A 161 -0.12 -16.79 -3.18
C ALA A 161 -0.15 -16.57 -1.65
N ALA A 162 0.49 -15.52 -1.15
CA ALA A 162 0.49 -15.18 0.28
C ALA A 162 -0.94 -14.84 0.78
N LEU A 163 -1.77 -14.22 -0.05
CA LEU A 163 -3.17 -13.92 0.27
C LEU A 163 -4.04 -15.19 0.38
N ASN A 164 -3.66 -16.28 -0.27
CA ASN A 164 -4.33 -17.56 -0.11
C ASN A 164 -4.05 -18.20 1.26
N LYS A 165 -2.82 -18.02 1.74
CA LYS A 165 -2.35 -18.53 3.03
C LYS A 165 -2.82 -17.68 4.21
N HIS A 166 -2.74 -16.38 4.05
CA HIS A 166 -3.16 -15.39 5.04
C HIS A 166 -4.37 -14.62 4.51
N LYS A 167 -5.56 -15.04 4.91
CA LYS A 167 -6.81 -14.44 4.39
C LYS A 167 -6.97 -13.00 4.85
N LEU A 168 -7.31 -12.13 3.91
CA LEU A 168 -7.58 -10.72 4.18
C LEU A 168 -8.70 -10.58 5.24
N PRO A 169 -8.48 -9.81 6.33
CA PRO A 169 -9.50 -9.60 7.35
C PRO A 169 -10.84 -9.12 6.75
N PRO A 170 -12.00 -9.56 7.29
CA PRO A 170 -13.30 -9.27 6.66
C PRO A 170 -13.63 -7.78 6.50
N HIS A 171 -13.08 -6.94 7.36
CA HIS A 171 -13.32 -5.49 7.37
C HIS A 171 -12.40 -4.71 6.41
N MET A 172 -11.35 -5.36 5.88
CA MET A 172 -10.37 -4.70 5.00
C MET A 172 -10.71 -4.87 3.53
N LEU A 173 -10.39 -3.84 2.75
CA LEU A 173 -10.30 -3.87 1.30
C LEU A 173 -8.82 -4.07 0.90
N MET A 174 -8.58 -4.75 -0.22
CA MET A 174 -7.27 -4.85 -0.86
C MET A 174 -7.18 -3.84 -2.00
N ILE A 175 -6.22 -2.93 -1.95
CA ILE A 175 -5.84 -2.09 -3.08
C ILE A 175 -4.68 -2.80 -3.77
N ALA A 176 -4.96 -3.45 -4.89
CA ALA A 176 -3.98 -4.21 -5.64
C ALA A 176 -3.19 -3.30 -6.58
N GLY A 177 -1.90 -3.16 -6.35
CA GLY A 177 -0.98 -2.57 -7.31
C GLY A 177 -0.87 -3.49 -8.53
N VAL A 178 -1.41 -3.06 -9.67
CA VAL A 178 -1.46 -3.86 -10.92
C VAL A 178 -0.76 -3.16 -12.09
N ILE A 179 -0.21 -1.97 -11.82
CA ILE A 179 0.65 -1.19 -12.71
C ILE A 179 2.00 -0.99 -12.01
N ASP A 180 3.08 -1.36 -12.70
CA ASP A 180 4.44 -1.09 -12.23
C ASP A 180 4.77 0.40 -12.34
N SER A 181 5.20 1.01 -11.25
CA SER A 181 5.51 2.44 -11.17
C SER A 181 6.99 2.77 -11.42
N LYS A 182 7.82 1.77 -11.72
CA LYS A 182 9.29 1.91 -11.82
C LYS A 182 9.81 1.87 -13.26
N SER A 183 8.98 1.44 -14.22
CA SER A 183 9.39 1.20 -15.61
C SER A 183 8.62 2.06 -16.61
N ASN A 184 9.26 2.34 -17.76
CA ASN A 184 8.65 3.12 -18.83
C ASN A 184 7.88 2.28 -19.87
N PHE A 185 7.79 0.96 -19.72
CA PHE A 185 6.88 0.19 -20.56
C PHE A 185 5.43 0.38 -20.09
N ILE A 186 4.50 0.49 -21.02
CA ILE A 186 3.08 0.59 -20.74
C ILE A 186 2.50 -0.83 -20.78
N GLU A 187 1.87 -1.27 -19.70
CA GLU A 187 1.24 -2.58 -19.62
C GLU A 187 0.10 -2.70 -20.64
N HIS A 188 -0.10 -3.89 -21.18
CA HIS A 188 -1.30 -4.16 -21.96
C HIS A 188 -2.52 -4.28 -21.05
N PRO A 189 -3.69 -3.69 -21.37
CA PRO A 189 -4.89 -3.75 -20.51
C PRO A 189 -5.30 -5.16 -20.09
N GLU A 190 -5.08 -6.13 -20.98
CA GLU A 190 -5.34 -7.56 -20.68
C GLU A 190 -4.47 -8.09 -19.53
N VAL A 191 -3.19 -7.69 -19.47
CA VAL A 191 -2.27 -8.07 -18.38
C VAL A 191 -2.73 -7.45 -17.07
N VAL A 192 -3.20 -6.21 -17.11
CA VAL A 192 -3.76 -5.53 -15.93
C VAL A 192 -5.01 -6.26 -15.44
N ALA A 193 -5.92 -6.64 -16.35
CA ALA A 193 -7.11 -7.41 -16.02
C ALA A 193 -6.76 -8.75 -15.37
N GLN A 194 -5.80 -9.49 -15.92
CA GLN A 194 -5.34 -10.78 -15.36
C GLN A 194 -4.76 -10.62 -13.95
N ARG A 195 -4.00 -9.56 -13.68
CA ARG A 195 -3.47 -9.26 -12.35
C ARG A 195 -4.60 -8.98 -11.35
N ILE A 196 -5.61 -8.19 -11.75
CA ILE A 196 -6.80 -7.93 -10.92
C ILE A 196 -7.52 -9.24 -10.60
N GLU A 197 -7.80 -10.05 -11.61
CA GLU A 197 -8.48 -11.34 -11.46
C GLU A 197 -7.71 -12.30 -10.54
N ALA A 198 -6.37 -12.32 -10.62
CA ALA A 198 -5.53 -13.13 -9.73
C ALA A 198 -5.66 -12.69 -8.27
N VAL A 199 -5.65 -11.38 -8.00
CA VAL A 199 -5.83 -10.86 -6.63
C VAL A 199 -7.26 -11.12 -6.14
N VAL A 200 -8.28 -10.95 -6.99
CA VAL A 200 -9.67 -11.26 -6.64
C VAL A 200 -9.82 -12.75 -6.28
N ALA A 201 -9.22 -13.65 -7.05
CA ALA A 201 -9.24 -15.07 -6.76
C ALA A 201 -8.56 -15.41 -5.43
N ALA A 202 -7.44 -14.75 -5.11
CA ALA A 202 -6.71 -14.96 -3.86
C ALA A 202 -7.44 -14.40 -2.64
N VAL A 203 -8.06 -13.22 -2.75
CA VAL A 203 -8.89 -12.61 -1.70
C VAL A 203 -10.21 -13.40 -1.51
N GLY A 204 -10.75 -13.96 -2.58
CA GLY A 204 -11.98 -14.74 -2.58
C GLY A 204 -13.26 -13.89 -2.60
N ASP A 205 -13.14 -12.58 -2.74
CA ASP A 205 -14.29 -11.66 -2.79
C ASP A 205 -13.96 -10.46 -3.67
N ARG A 206 -14.62 -10.38 -4.83
CA ARG A 206 -14.43 -9.31 -5.81
C ARG A 206 -14.87 -7.93 -5.31
N GLU A 207 -15.81 -7.87 -4.36
CA GLU A 207 -16.30 -6.62 -3.76
C GLU A 207 -15.26 -5.98 -2.83
N ARG A 208 -14.20 -6.73 -2.47
CA ARG A 208 -13.14 -6.27 -1.56
C ARG A 208 -11.80 -6.00 -2.24
N VAL A 209 -11.77 -5.95 -3.58
CA VAL A 209 -10.54 -5.64 -4.33
C VAL A 209 -10.73 -4.36 -5.13
N MET A 210 -9.77 -3.48 -5.02
CA MET A 210 -9.64 -2.24 -5.80
C MET A 210 -8.34 -2.31 -6.60
N ALA A 211 -8.35 -1.83 -7.85
CA ALA A 211 -7.15 -1.73 -8.64
C ALA A 211 -6.42 -0.40 -8.40
N GLY A 212 -5.10 -0.45 -8.33
CA GLY A 212 -4.22 0.71 -8.16
C GLY A 212 -2.89 0.52 -8.87
N VAL A 213 -1.94 1.38 -8.57
CA VAL A 213 -0.54 1.27 -8.98
C VAL A 213 0.29 0.68 -7.86
N ASP A 214 1.45 0.08 -8.17
CA ASP A 214 2.34 -0.50 -7.15
C ASP A 214 2.77 0.56 -6.13
N CYS A 215 3.15 1.74 -6.63
CA CYS A 215 3.58 2.88 -5.81
C CYS A 215 3.30 4.20 -6.55
N GLY A 216 3.73 5.35 -6.03
CA GLY A 216 3.71 6.62 -6.76
C GLY A 216 4.68 6.65 -7.94
N PHE A 217 4.44 7.52 -8.93
CA PHE A 217 5.32 7.66 -10.10
C PHE A 217 6.46 8.66 -9.91
N GLY A 218 6.44 9.46 -8.84
CA GLY A 218 7.44 10.47 -8.53
C GLY A 218 7.61 10.61 -7.02
N THR A 219 8.11 9.57 -6.35
CA THR A 219 8.25 9.53 -4.89
C THR A 219 9.44 10.31 -4.36
N LEU A 220 10.47 10.53 -5.18
CA LEU A 220 11.69 11.24 -4.81
C LEU A 220 11.97 12.37 -5.78
N VAL A 221 12.11 13.58 -5.29
CA VAL A 221 12.44 14.76 -6.12
C VAL A 221 13.79 14.57 -6.81
N GLY A 222 13.79 14.76 -8.14
CA GLY A 222 14.98 14.55 -8.98
C GLY A 222 15.26 13.10 -9.36
N TRP A 223 14.33 12.19 -9.02
CA TRP A 223 14.42 10.75 -9.34
C TRP A 223 13.14 10.28 -10.04
N GLU A 224 12.72 11.03 -11.05
CA GLU A 224 11.58 10.70 -11.88
C GLU A 224 11.99 9.67 -12.94
N TRP A 225 11.80 8.38 -12.65
CA TRP A 225 12.16 7.27 -13.55
C TRP A 225 11.19 7.13 -14.72
N VAL A 226 9.92 7.48 -14.48
CA VAL A 226 8.85 7.32 -15.46
C VAL A 226 8.48 8.69 -16.01
N THR A 227 8.53 8.86 -17.34
CA THR A 227 8.17 10.13 -17.97
C THR A 227 6.67 10.42 -17.84
N GLU A 228 6.31 11.70 -17.80
CA GLU A 228 4.92 12.14 -17.57
C GLU A 228 3.93 11.51 -18.57
N ASP A 229 4.27 11.51 -19.86
CA ASP A 229 3.40 10.92 -20.90
C ASP A 229 3.13 9.44 -20.65
N VAL A 230 4.17 8.69 -20.23
CA VAL A 230 4.05 7.27 -19.87
C VAL A 230 3.17 7.08 -18.63
N VAL A 231 3.27 7.97 -17.64
CA VAL A 231 2.38 7.93 -16.46
C VAL A 231 0.92 8.01 -16.86
N TRP A 232 0.57 8.98 -17.72
CA TRP A 232 -0.81 9.14 -18.18
C TRP A 232 -1.31 7.95 -18.97
N ASP A 233 -0.46 7.36 -19.82
CA ASP A 233 -0.83 6.17 -20.57
C ASP A 233 -0.95 4.91 -19.69
N LYS A 234 -0.11 4.76 -18.67
CA LYS A 234 -0.27 3.71 -17.63
C LYS A 234 -1.58 3.87 -16.89
N LEU A 235 -1.99 5.08 -16.53
CA LEU A 235 -3.28 5.33 -15.86
C LEU A 235 -4.48 5.03 -16.78
N LYS A 236 -4.38 5.33 -18.09
CA LYS A 236 -5.40 4.91 -19.08
C LYS A 236 -5.48 3.39 -19.17
N THR A 237 -4.32 2.73 -19.16
CA THR A 237 -4.24 1.26 -19.19
C THR A 237 -4.81 0.63 -17.92
N LEU A 238 -4.54 1.21 -16.74
CA LEU A 238 -5.16 0.79 -15.48
C LEU A 238 -6.68 0.79 -15.60
N ARG A 239 -7.24 1.89 -16.11
CA ARG A 239 -8.68 2.02 -16.30
C ARG A 239 -9.23 0.98 -17.28
N ALA A 240 -8.60 0.83 -18.43
CA ALA A 240 -9.03 -0.14 -19.44
C ALA A 240 -8.97 -1.58 -18.92
N GLY A 241 -7.91 -1.95 -18.20
CA GLY A 241 -7.78 -3.26 -17.57
C GLY A 241 -8.82 -3.50 -16.47
N ALA A 242 -9.13 -2.49 -15.66
CA ALA A 242 -10.17 -2.57 -14.66
C ALA A 242 -11.57 -2.77 -15.29
N ASP A 243 -11.86 -2.11 -16.41
CA ASP A 243 -13.11 -2.30 -17.14
C ASP A 243 -13.23 -3.73 -17.70
N ILE A 244 -12.15 -4.30 -18.26
CA ILE A 244 -12.10 -5.70 -18.72
C ILE A 244 -12.36 -6.67 -17.57
N ALA A 245 -11.63 -6.53 -16.45
CA ALA A 245 -11.79 -7.38 -15.29
C ALA A 245 -13.20 -7.27 -14.70
N SER A 246 -13.76 -6.05 -14.60
CA SER A 246 -15.12 -5.83 -14.12
C SER A 246 -16.15 -6.51 -15.01
N ALA A 247 -16.02 -6.40 -16.34
CA ALA A 247 -16.93 -7.07 -17.26
C ALA A 247 -16.93 -8.61 -17.05
N ARG A 248 -15.76 -9.20 -16.84
CA ARG A 248 -15.60 -10.65 -16.60
C ARG A 248 -16.15 -11.07 -15.24
N LEU A 249 -15.83 -10.32 -14.18
CA LEU A 249 -16.19 -10.65 -12.82
C LEU A 249 -17.69 -10.45 -12.53
N TRP A 250 -18.34 -9.48 -13.15
CA TRP A 250 -19.76 -9.16 -12.92
C TRP A 250 -20.68 -9.54 -14.09
N GLY A 251 -20.13 -10.03 -15.20
CA GLY A 251 -20.93 -10.45 -16.38
C GLY A 251 -21.65 -9.28 -17.07
N LYS A 252 -21.17 -8.04 -16.91
CA LYS A 252 -21.75 -6.83 -17.53
C LYS A 252 -20.76 -6.23 -18.50
N GLN A 253 -21.18 -6.06 -19.77
CA GLN A 253 -20.55 -5.07 -20.62
C GLN A 253 -20.97 -3.70 -20.09
N ARG A 254 -20.00 -2.87 -19.69
CA ARG A 254 -20.27 -1.47 -19.41
C ARG A 254 -20.65 -0.80 -20.74
N ALA A 255 -21.82 -0.18 -20.80
CA ALA A 255 -22.11 0.75 -21.89
C ALA A 255 -21.05 1.85 -21.88
N ALA A 256 -20.43 2.10 -23.03
CA ALA A 256 -19.40 3.11 -23.25
C ALA A 256 -19.89 4.53 -22.93
#